data_1ad527dfb6fa4289007a545759b74f93
#
_entry.id   1ad527dfb6fa4289007a545759b74f93
#
_cell.length_a   1.000
_cell.length_b   1.000
_cell.length_c   1.000
_cell.angle_alpha   90.00
_cell.angle_beta   90.00
_cell.angle_gamma   90.00
#
_symmetry.space_group_name_H-M   'P 1'
#
loop_
_entity.id
_entity.type
_entity.pdbx_description
1 polymer ?
#
loop_
_entity_poly.entity_id
_entity_poly.type
_entity_poly.pdbx_seq_one_letter_code
_entity_poly.pdbx_strand_id
1 'polypeptide(L)'
;MKPRSVCIAFASLLLAGASASFGVEEALITPVPPSVVKAAQAPAAEAGKLYAAKDLNTLRPLVGQEVTVEGTITQSGQNKSKSIRYLNFAKNYNDAVSLVFFVSKGGEAFALEKLTPWVGRKVQATGKLTEYNDRLQIEIAKLEQLKEVQ
;
A
#
# COMPACT_ATOMS: atom_id res chain seq x y z
N MET A 1 -19.09 39.53 -20.60
CA MET A 1 -17.95 39.58 -21.51
C MET A 1 -17.68 38.17 -21.98
N LYS A 2 -17.64 38.00 -23.31
CA LYS A 2 -17.78 36.70 -24.02
C LYS A 2 -16.46 35.90 -24.06
N PRO A 3 -16.55 34.57 -24.16
CA PRO A 3 -15.40 33.67 -24.35
C PRO A 3 -14.92 33.69 -25.80
N ARG A 4 -13.63 33.47 -26.00
CA ARG A 4 -13.05 33.24 -27.32
C ARG A 4 -12.65 31.77 -27.47
N SER A 5 -13.46 31.07 -28.28
CA SER A 5 -13.10 29.80 -28.90
C SER A 5 -11.97 30.01 -29.91
N VAL A 6 -10.99 29.15 -29.90
CA VAL A 6 -10.07 28.97 -31.02
C VAL A 6 -10.07 27.50 -31.40
N CYS A 7 -10.76 27.25 -32.54
CA CYS A 7 -10.61 26.02 -33.31
C CYS A 7 -9.34 26.12 -34.16
N ILE A 8 -8.49 25.13 -34.10
CA ILE A 8 -7.45 24.91 -35.13
C ILE A 8 -7.65 23.48 -35.65
N ALA A 9 -8.19 23.41 -36.84
CA ALA A 9 -8.17 22.24 -37.70
C ALA A 9 -6.83 22.22 -38.45
N PHE A 10 -6.15 21.09 -38.51
CA PHE A 10 -5.10 20.87 -39.50
C PHE A 10 -5.30 19.52 -40.18
N ALA A 11 -5.26 19.65 -41.48
CA ALA A 11 -5.62 18.74 -42.52
C ALA A 11 -4.64 17.59 -42.73
N SER A 12 -5.20 16.56 -43.29
CA SER A 12 -4.58 15.38 -43.91
C SER A 12 -3.45 15.71 -44.91
N LEU A 13 -2.41 14.88 -44.91
CA LEU A 13 -1.63 14.65 -46.14
C LEU A 13 -1.29 13.16 -46.24
N LEU A 14 -1.94 12.51 -47.21
CA LEU A 14 -1.54 11.22 -47.76
C LEU A 14 -0.29 11.41 -48.62
N LEU A 15 0.70 10.53 -48.49
CA LEU A 15 1.61 10.25 -49.59
C LEU A 15 1.92 8.74 -49.62
N ALA A 16 1.53 8.15 -50.72
CA ALA A 16 1.85 6.82 -51.16
C ALA A 16 3.25 6.81 -51.81
N GLY A 17 3.99 5.71 -51.65
CA GLY A 17 5.22 5.57 -52.43
C GLY A 17 5.99 4.28 -52.15
N ALA A 18 5.73 3.25 -52.95
CA ALA A 18 6.65 2.35 -53.61
C ALA A 18 7.55 1.38 -52.83
N SER A 19 7.28 0.16 -53.13
CA SER A 19 8.07 -1.10 -53.15
C SER A 19 9.56 -0.93 -53.41
N ALA A 20 10.37 -1.66 -52.61
CA ALA A 20 11.62 -2.30 -53.10
C ALA A 20 11.87 -3.58 -52.30
N SER A 21 11.74 -4.67 -52.96
CA SER A 21 12.30 -5.99 -52.58
C SER A 21 13.80 -5.91 -52.68
N PHE A 22 14.53 -6.38 -51.72
CA PHE A 22 15.85 -7.00 -51.84
C PHE A 22 16.19 -7.68 -50.51
N GLY A 23 16.35 -8.95 -50.57
CA GLY A 23 17.64 -9.62 -50.37
C GLY A 23 17.62 -10.40 -49.07
N VAL A 24 17.45 -11.70 -49.24
CA VAL A 24 17.71 -12.75 -48.26
C VAL A 24 19.13 -12.58 -47.71
N GLU A 25 19.29 -12.41 -46.43
CA GLU A 25 20.50 -12.80 -45.74
C GLU A 25 20.12 -13.41 -44.39
N GLU A 26 20.19 -14.72 -44.40
CA GLU A 26 20.02 -15.63 -43.31
C GLU A 26 21.17 -15.43 -42.33
N ALA A 27 21.03 -14.53 -41.41
CA ALA A 27 21.89 -14.43 -40.24
C ALA A 27 21.24 -15.25 -39.11
N LEU A 28 21.85 -16.39 -38.88
CA LEU A 28 21.60 -17.30 -37.77
C LEU A 28 21.70 -16.55 -36.44
N ILE A 29 20.61 -15.88 -36.02
CA ILE A 29 20.52 -15.31 -34.71
C ILE A 29 20.05 -16.43 -33.79
N THR A 30 21.01 -17.07 -33.13
CA THR A 30 20.72 -17.90 -31.97
C THR A 30 19.84 -17.09 -31.00
N PRO A 31 18.67 -17.57 -30.58
CA PRO A 31 17.89 -16.94 -29.57
C PRO A 31 18.70 -17.00 -28.26
N VAL A 32 19.23 -15.86 -27.86
CA VAL A 32 19.72 -15.67 -26.50
C VAL A 32 18.52 -15.91 -25.60
N PRO A 33 18.54 -16.92 -24.71
CA PRO A 33 17.44 -17.08 -23.76
C PRO A 33 17.37 -15.81 -22.93
N PRO A 34 16.19 -15.24 -22.74
CA PRO A 34 16.05 -14.12 -21.80
C PRO A 34 16.56 -14.62 -20.45
N SER A 35 17.67 -14.06 -20.02
CA SER A 35 18.13 -14.23 -18.65
C SER A 35 16.97 -13.85 -17.76
N VAL A 36 16.33 -14.85 -17.21
CA VAL A 36 15.32 -14.67 -16.16
C VAL A 36 16.07 -14.08 -14.98
N VAL A 37 16.15 -12.77 -14.94
CA VAL A 37 16.45 -12.06 -13.71
C VAL A 37 15.31 -12.45 -12.79
N LYS A 38 15.57 -13.46 -11.98
CA LYS A 38 14.74 -13.83 -10.85
C LYS A 38 14.76 -12.61 -9.93
N ALA A 39 13.87 -11.66 -10.24
CA ALA A 39 13.53 -10.61 -9.28
C ALA A 39 13.20 -11.38 -8.00
N ALA A 40 13.97 -11.13 -6.95
CA ALA A 40 13.69 -11.68 -5.64
C ALA A 40 12.26 -11.23 -5.32
N GLN A 41 11.31 -12.13 -5.52
CA GLN A 41 9.93 -11.91 -5.13
C GLN A 41 9.97 -11.74 -3.61
N ALA A 42 9.72 -10.52 -3.15
CA ALA A 42 9.39 -10.32 -1.75
C ALA A 42 8.29 -11.35 -1.41
N PRO A 43 8.40 -12.06 -0.27
CA PRO A 43 7.41 -13.05 0.09
C PRO A 43 6.02 -12.39 0.07
N ALA A 44 5.12 -12.95 -0.74
CA ALA A 44 3.76 -12.46 -0.83
C ALA A 44 3.07 -12.72 0.51
N ALA A 45 2.34 -11.72 1.03
CA ALA A 45 1.47 -11.96 2.18
C ALA A 45 0.42 -13.00 1.79
N GLU A 46 0.37 -14.09 2.53
CA GLU A 46 -0.64 -15.12 2.31
C GLU A 46 -2.01 -14.57 2.75
N ALA A 47 -2.96 -14.53 1.83
CA ALA A 47 -4.31 -14.04 2.11
C ALA A 47 -4.93 -14.88 3.25
N GLY A 48 -5.32 -14.20 4.33
CA GLY A 48 -5.90 -14.83 5.52
C GLY A 48 -4.88 -15.30 6.57
N LYS A 49 -3.58 -15.18 6.33
CA LYS A 49 -2.58 -15.48 7.36
C LYS A 49 -2.57 -14.41 8.43
N LEU A 50 -2.62 -14.87 9.68
CA LEU A 50 -2.62 -14.02 10.86
C LEU A 50 -1.19 -13.88 11.41
N TYR A 51 -0.74 -12.66 11.59
CA TYR A 51 0.58 -12.34 12.11
C TYR A 51 0.45 -11.73 13.50
N ALA A 52 1.40 -12.02 14.38
CA ALA A 52 1.45 -11.32 15.66
C ALA A 52 1.95 -9.87 15.44
N ALA A 53 1.26 -8.89 16.02
CA ALA A 53 1.62 -7.47 15.88
C ALA A 53 3.04 -7.13 16.39
N LYS A 54 3.65 -7.99 17.19
CA LYS A 54 5.02 -7.86 17.70
C LYS A 54 6.08 -8.57 16.85
N ASP A 55 5.66 -9.36 15.86
CA ASP A 55 6.60 -10.10 15.00
C ASP A 55 7.05 -9.23 13.81
N LEU A 56 7.85 -8.23 14.12
CA LEU A 56 8.35 -7.28 13.13
C LEU A 56 9.26 -7.93 12.08
N ASN A 57 9.98 -8.99 12.44
CA ASN A 57 10.89 -9.68 11.51
C ASN A 57 10.12 -10.35 10.37
N THR A 58 9.01 -10.99 10.69
CA THR A 58 8.13 -11.62 9.69
C THR A 58 7.35 -10.58 8.88
N LEU A 59 7.04 -9.42 9.47
CA LEU A 59 6.27 -8.37 8.82
C LEU A 59 7.10 -7.47 7.90
N ARG A 60 8.37 -7.18 8.20
CA ARG A 60 9.24 -6.31 7.38
C ARG A 60 9.27 -6.69 5.89
N PRO A 61 9.44 -7.96 5.49
CA PRO A 61 9.44 -8.32 4.06
C PRO A 61 8.08 -8.19 3.38
N LEU A 62 6.99 -7.98 4.13
CA LEU A 62 5.62 -7.83 3.63
C LEU A 62 5.20 -6.36 3.46
N VAL A 63 6.10 -5.40 3.65
CA VAL A 63 5.82 -3.98 3.44
C VAL A 63 5.30 -3.74 2.03
N GLY A 64 4.22 -2.97 1.93
CA GLY A 64 3.50 -2.71 0.69
C GLY A 64 2.32 -3.65 0.43
N GLN A 65 2.21 -4.75 1.18
CA GLN A 65 1.14 -5.74 1.03
C GLN A 65 0.03 -5.54 2.06
N GLU A 66 -1.12 -6.14 1.82
CA GLU A 66 -2.20 -6.21 2.78
C GLU A 66 -1.97 -7.39 3.72
N VAL A 67 -1.97 -7.14 5.02
CA VAL A 67 -1.74 -8.14 6.07
C VAL A 67 -2.80 -8.07 7.14
N THR A 68 -3.02 -9.19 7.83
CA THR A 68 -3.85 -9.23 9.04
C THR A 68 -2.96 -9.47 10.24
N VAL A 69 -2.99 -8.56 11.20
CA VAL A 69 -2.25 -8.70 12.46
C VAL A 69 -3.17 -8.86 13.65
N GLU A 70 -2.70 -9.57 14.66
CA GLU A 70 -3.39 -9.75 15.93
C GLU A 70 -2.54 -9.25 17.08
N GLY A 71 -3.17 -8.58 18.03
CA GLY A 71 -2.50 -8.13 19.24
C GLY A 71 -3.44 -7.38 20.18
N THR A 72 -2.92 -7.03 21.35
CA THR A 72 -3.65 -6.20 22.32
C THR A 72 -3.23 -4.74 22.15
N ILE A 73 -4.20 -3.85 22.00
CA ILE A 73 -3.96 -2.41 21.95
C ILE A 73 -3.54 -1.93 23.33
N THR A 74 -2.39 -1.30 23.44
CA THR A 74 -1.85 -0.79 24.72
C THR A 74 -2.02 0.71 24.87
N GLN A 75 -2.10 1.43 23.76
CA GLN A 75 -2.14 2.90 23.77
C GLN A 75 -2.85 3.46 22.54
N SER A 76 -3.58 4.56 22.73
CA SER A 76 -4.10 5.42 21.67
C SER A 76 -3.40 6.76 21.66
N GLY A 77 -3.32 7.41 20.50
CA GLY A 77 -2.69 8.71 20.37
C GLY A 77 -3.05 9.45 19.09
N GLN A 78 -2.50 10.63 18.95
CA GLN A 78 -2.66 11.47 17.76
C GLN A 78 -1.41 12.30 17.51
N ASN A 79 -1.22 12.73 16.26
CA ASN A 79 -0.16 13.69 15.94
C ASN A 79 -0.54 15.13 16.38
N LYS A 80 0.43 16.04 16.33
CA LYS A 80 0.22 17.46 16.75
C LYS A 80 -0.88 18.15 15.94
N SER A 81 -0.99 17.87 14.65
CA SER A 81 -2.00 18.46 13.75
C SER A 81 -3.37 17.79 13.86
N LYS A 82 -3.50 16.75 14.67
CA LYS A 82 -4.73 15.94 14.84
C LYS A 82 -5.26 15.33 13.54
N SER A 83 -4.44 15.25 12.50
CA SER A 83 -4.79 14.67 11.20
C SER A 83 -4.58 13.16 11.13
N ILE A 84 -3.80 12.60 12.07
CA ILE A 84 -3.49 11.19 12.17
C ILE A 84 -3.75 10.71 13.59
N ARG A 85 -4.40 9.54 13.70
CA ARG A 85 -4.64 8.82 14.96
C ARG A 85 -3.84 7.53 14.94
N TYR A 86 -3.46 7.06 16.13
CA TYR A 86 -2.69 5.83 16.32
C TYR A 86 -3.35 4.94 17.35
N LEU A 87 -3.33 3.62 17.08
CA LEU A 87 -3.50 2.58 18.08
C LEU A 87 -2.25 1.72 18.08
N ASN A 88 -1.58 1.64 19.21
CA ASN A 88 -0.31 0.95 19.33
C ASN A 88 -0.49 -0.37 20.07
N PHE A 89 0.14 -1.43 19.57
CA PHE A 89 0.17 -2.74 20.21
C PHE A 89 1.24 -2.86 21.29
N ALA A 90 2.13 -1.88 21.42
CA ALA A 90 3.12 -1.80 22.47
C ALA A 90 3.27 -0.37 22.99
N LYS A 91 3.82 -0.21 24.19
CA LYS A 91 4.14 1.11 24.76
C LYS A 91 5.27 1.79 23.98
N ASN A 92 6.25 1.00 23.54
CA ASN A 92 7.31 1.47 22.66
C ASN A 92 6.94 1.16 21.20
N TYR A 93 7.00 2.17 20.35
CA TYR A 93 6.65 2.09 18.91
C TYR A 93 7.57 1.16 18.11
N ASN A 94 8.75 0.81 18.66
CA ASN A 94 9.71 -0.06 17.99
C ASN A 94 9.48 -1.55 18.27
N ASP A 95 8.60 -1.88 19.23
CA ASP A 95 8.41 -3.25 19.70
C ASP A 95 7.20 -3.93 19.03
N ALA A 96 6.40 -3.18 18.31
CA ALA A 96 5.24 -3.70 17.60
C ALA A 96 4.79 -2.75 16.47
N VAL A 97 4.00 -3.29 15.57
CA VAL A 97 3.30 -2.50 14.55
C VAL A 97 2.32 -1.52 15.20
N SER A 98 2.12 -0.38 14.56
CA SER A 98 1.09 0.61 14.94
C SER A 98 -0.02 0.65 13.89
N LEU A 99 -1.26 0.81 14.33
CA LEU A 99 -2.38 1.08 13.43
C LEU A 99 -2.48 2.59 13.22
N VAL A 100 -2.59 3.01 11.98
CA VAL A 100 -2.61 4.42 11.57
C VAL A 100 -3.92 4.75 10.89
N PHE A 101 -4.58 5.79 11.35
CA PHE A 101 -5.86 6.27 10.87
C PHE A 101 -5.72 7.70 10.38
N PHE A 102 -5.90 7.91 9.09
CA PHE A 102 -5.90 9.24 8.50
C PHE A 102 -7.30 9.86 8.62
N VAL A 103 -7.43 10.92 9.39
CA VAL A 103 -8.72 11.60 9.60
C VAL A 103 -9.32 12.09 8.29
N SER A 104 -8.49 12.45 7.30
CA SER A 104 -8.93 12.83 5.96
C SER A 104 -9.68 11.71 5.21
N LYS A 105 -9.44 10.44 5.58
CA LYS A 105 -10.10 9.27 4.95
C LYS A 105 -11.35 8.81 5.67
N GLY A 106 -11.38 8.88 6.99
CA GLY A 106 -12.47 8.35 7.82
C GLY A 106 -13.27 9.41 8.59
N GLY A 107 -12.83 10.68 8.56
CA GLY A 107 -13.54 11.77 9.23
C GLY A 107 -13.77 11.49 10.72
N GLU A 108 -15.00 11.71 11.16
CA GLU A 108 -15.43 11.50 12.56
C GLU A 108 -15.41 10.02 13.01
N ALA A 109 -15.41 9.06 12.06
CA ALA A 109 -15.26 7.66 12.44
C ALA A 109 -13.92 7.40 13.14
N PHE A 110 -12.89 8.21 12.83
CA PHE A 110 -11.56 8.12 13.42
C PHE A 110 -11.35 9.15 14.55
N ALA A 111 -12.42 9.68 15.14
CA ALA A 111 -12.30 10.51 16.32
C ALA A 111 -11.62 9.73 17.46
N LEU A 112 -10.77 10.41 18.25
CA LEU A 112 -10.00 9.75 19.32
C LEU A 112 -10.92 9.09 20.35
N GLU A 113 -12.07 9.71 20.63
CA GLU A 113 -13.08 9.17 21.55
C GLU A 113 -13.62 7.79 21.09
N LYS A 114 -13.69 7.55 19.76
CA LYS A 114 -14.13 6.27 19.20
C LYS A 114 -13.02 5.23 19.17
N LEU A 115 -11.76 5.66 19.14
CA LEU A 115 -10.59 4.79 19.13
C LEU A 115 -10.11 4.41 20.54
N THR A 116 -10.30 5.29 21.52
CA THR A 116 -9.88 5.05 22.91
C THR A 116 -10.48 3.77 23.54
N PRO A 117 -11.76 3.40 23.29
CA PRO A 117 -12.33 2.17 23.84
C PRO A 117 -11.65 0.87 23.37
N TRP A 118 -10.85 0.93 22.31
CA TRP A 118 -10.07 -0.23 21.83
C TRP A 118 -8.82 -0.50 22.66
N VAL A 119 -8.40 0.46 23.51
CA VAL A 119 -7.25 0.26 24.40
C VAL A 119 -7.59 -0.82 25.45
N GLY A 120 -6.68 -1.77 25.59
CA GLY A 120 -6.85 -2.95 26.45
C GLY A 120 -7.52 -4.13 25.77
N ARG A 121 -8.10 -3.97 24.56
CA ARG A 121 -8.74 -5.05 23.82
C ARG A 121 -7.77 -5.79 22.92
N LYS A 122 -7.99 -7.09 22.77
CA LYS A 122 -7.31 -7.91 21.77
C LYS A 122 -8.06 -7.76 20.44
N VAL A 123 -7.34 -7.39 19.39
CA VAL A 123 -7.94 -7.10 18.09
C VAL A 123 -7.18 -7.77 16.95
N GLN A 124 -7.90 -8.07 15.89
CA GLN A 124 -7.35 -8.34 14.58
C GLN A 124 -7.56 -7.11 13.70
N ALA A 125 -6.50 -6.67 13.03
CA ALA A 125 -6.52 -5.54 12.13
C ALA A 125 -6.01 -5.95 10.76
N THR A 126 -6.80 -5.72 9.72
CA THR A 126 -6.42 -5.99 8.33
C THR A 126 -6.22 -4.68 7.59
N GLY A 127 -5.07 -4.52 6.95
CA GLY A 127 -4.79 -3.33 6.17
C GLY A 127 -3.43 -3.36 5.50
N LYS A 128 -3.13 -2.30 4.76
CA LYS A 128 -1.86 -2.17 4.05
C LYS A 128 -0.73 -1.91 5.04
N LEU A 129 0.27 -2.81 5.02
CA LEU A 129 1.48 -2.64 5.80
C LEU A 129 2.39 -1.62 5.11
N THR A 130 2.78 -0.61 5.84
CA THR A 130 3.68 0.45 5.38
C THR A 130 4.82 0.65 6.38
N GLU A 131 5.88 1.29 5.95
CA GLU A 131 7.00 1.66 6.81
C GLU A 131 7.19 3.18 6.79
N TYR A 132 7.34 3.77 7.96
CA TYR A 132 7.59 5.19 8.12
C TYR A 132 8.60 5.43 9.26
N ASN A 133 9.75 6.04 8.94
CA ASN A 133 10.85 6.25 9.90
C ASN A 133 11.26 4.95 10.63
N ASP A 134 11.54 3.89 9.86
CA ASP A 134 11.92 2.56 10.34
C ASP A 134 10.87 1.85 11.24
N ARG A 135 9.63 2.35 11.24
CA ARG A 135 8.51 1.79 12.00
C ARG A 135 7.48 1.19 11.08
N LEU A 136 7.11 -0.04 11.38
CA LEU A 136 6.02 -0.69 10.68
C LEU A 136 4.67 -0.17 11.17
N GLN A 137 3.82 0.14 10.22
CA GLN A 137 2.47 0.62 10.50
C GLN A 137 1.48 0.03 9.51
N ILE A 138 0.25 -0.19 9.97
CA ILE A 138 -0.85 -0.64 9.13
C ILE A 138 -1.81 0.50 8.95
N GLU A 139 -2.06 0.84 7.69
CA GLU A 139 -3.03 1.85 7.34
C GLU A 139 -4.43 1.28 7.40
N ILE A 140 -5.28 1.87 8.22
CA ILE A 140 -6.69 1.53 8.38
C ILE A 140 -7.54 2.60 7.68
N ALA A 141 -8.29 2.19 6.68
CA ALA A 141 -9.19 3.05 5.92
C ALA A 141 -10.61 3.08 6.48
N LYS A 142 -11.03 2.00 7.18
CA LYS A 142 -12.37 1.85 7.77
C LYS A 142 -12.29 1.09 9.09
N LEU A 143 -13.17 1.41 10.04
CA LEU A 143 -13.21 0.73 11.33
C LEU A 143 -13.57 -0.77 11.23
N GLU A 144 -14.28 -1.18 10.18
CA GLU A 144 -14.63 -2.58 9.93
C GLU A 144 -13.40 -3.48 9.69
N GLN A 145 -12.24 -2.86 9.40
CA GLN A 145 -10.96 -3.57 9.29
C GLN A 145 -10.39 -3.99 10.67
N LEU A 146 -10.97 -3.46 11.77
CA LEU A 146 -10.68 -3.92 13.13
C LEU A 146 -11.79 -4.85 13.61
N LYS A 147 -11.38 -5.99 14.13
CA LYS A 147 -12.27 -6.98 14.76
C LYS A 147 -11.77 -7.26 16.16
N GLU A 148 -12.65 -7.20 17.14
CA GLU A 148 -12.34 -7.65 18.49
C GLU A 148 -12.28 -9.17 18.52
N VAL A 149 -11.25 -9.70 19.19
CA VAL A 149 -11.05 -11.14 19.39
C VAL A 149 -11.26 -11.43 20.88
N GLN A 150 -12.20 -12.29 21.17
CA GLN A 150 -12.44 -12.76 22.55
C GLN A 150 -11.41 -13.81 22.94
#